data_26920a4735c1a5e817a4fed05ff366d2
#
_entry.id   26920a4735c1a5e817a4fed05ff366d2
#
_cell.length_a   1.000
_cell.length_b   1.000
_cell.length_c   1.000
_cell.angle_alpha   90.00
_cell.angle_beta   90.00
_cell.angle_gamma   90.00
#
_symmetry.space_group_name_H-M   'P 1'
#
loop_
_entity.id
_entity.type
_entity.pdbx_description
1 polymer ?
#
loop_
_entity_poly.entity_id
_entity_poly.type
_entity_poly.pdbx_seq_one_letter_code
_entity_poly.pdbx_strand_id
1 'polypeptide(L)'
;LVVAKFYRDGRWSDAQIREEHAFALELAAAELPVAAPLETGGETLHRHAQFRFALFPCWRGSAPELDGPGHRELLGRTLGRLHAVGATRRVAQRTSISAWQYGAQARRQLLASGSLPDSVVEKYAEVSQVLVESVRALWESIGSVRQIRLHGDCHLGNVLWNAQGPVFVDLDDCLTGPAVQD
;
A
#
# COMPACT_ATOMS: atom_id res chain seq x y z
N LEU A 1 17.69 13.96 11.10
CA LEU A 1 16.80 13.13 11.90
C LEU A 1 16.35 11.95 11.06
N VAL A 2 16.31 10.74 11.65
CA VAL A 2 15.99 9.47 10.99
C VAL A 2 14.85 8.80 11.76
N VAL A 3 13.97 8.14 11.03
CA VAL A 3 12.89 7.28 11.55
C VAL A 3 13.27 5.83 11.32
N ALA A 4 13.21 4.99 12.34
CA ALA A 4 13.36 3.55 12.22
C ALA A 4 11.97 2.89 12.17
N LYS A 5 11.66 2.21 11.07
CA LYS A 5 10.45 1.40 10.91
C LYS A 5 10.80 -0.06 11.17
N PHE A 6 10.12 -0.68 12.14
CA PHE A 6 10.27 -2.09 12.45
C PHE A 6 9.15 -2.89 11.80
N TYR A 7 9.53 -3.97 11.12
CA TYR A 7 8.57 -4.84 10.42
C TYR A 7 8.08 -5.94 11.35
N ARG A 8 6.76 -6.07 11.43
CA ARG A 8 6.12 -7.12 12.21
C ARG A 8 6.39 -8.49 11.57
N ASP A 9 6.70 -9.47 12.40
CA ASP A 9 6.91 -10.84 11.94
C ASP A 9 5.63 -11.42 11.33
N GLY A 10 5.83 -12.20 10.24
CA GLY A 10 4.74 -12.87 9.55
C GLY A 10 3.87 -12.02 8.64
N ARG A 11 3.99 -10.66 8.68
CA ARG A 11 3.21 -9.79 7.76
C ARG A 11 3.75 -9.82 6.34
N TRP A 12 5.03 -9.51 6.19
CA TRP A 12 5.72 -9.46 4.90
C TRP A 12 7.01 -10.29 4.92
N SER A 13 7.33 -10.95 3.82
CA SER A 13 8.65 -11.55 3.62
C SER A 13 9.70 -10.47 3.31
N ASP A 14 10.98 -10.81 3.45
CA ASP A 14 12.08 -9.90 3.09
C ASP A 14 12.02 -9.47 1.62
N ALA A 15 11.63 -10.38 0.73
CA ALA A 15 11.46 -10.07 -0.69
C ALA A 15 10.35 -9.04 -0.93
N GLN A 16 9.24 -9.14 -0.21
CA GLN A 16 8.13 -8.20 -0.27
C GLN A 16 8.51 -6.83 0.31
N ILE A 17 9.29 -6.79 1.39
CA ILE A 17 9.78 -5.53 1.96
C ILE A 17 10.76 -4.85 0.99
N ARG A 18 11.71 -5.62 0.41
CA ARG A 18 12.63 -5.06 -0.57
C ARG A 18 11.93 -4.55 -1.84
N GLU A 19 10.83 -5.16 -2.23
CA GLU A 19 10.02 -4.68 -3.36
C GLU A 19 9.31 -3.36 -3.06
N GLU A 20 8.79 -3.16 -1.83
CA GLU A 20 8.32 -1.85 -1.34
C GLU A 20 9.44 -0.81 -1.40
N HIS A 21 10.62 -1.14 -0.85
CA HIS A 21 11.78 -0.25 -0.85
C HIS A 21 12.19 0.15 -2.26
N ALA A 22 12.25 -0.81 -3.18
CA ALA A 22 12.60 -0.54 -4.57
C ALA A 22 11.58 0.41 -5.22
N PHE A 23 10.29 0.23 -4.96
CA PHE A 23 9.26 1.14 -5.48
C PHE A 23 9.39 2.54 -4.88
N ALA A 24 9.59 2.68 -3.57
CA ALA A 24 9.80 3.97 -2.93
C ALA A 24 11.06 4.69 -3.47
N LEU A 25 12.15 3.96 -3.71
CA LEU A 25 13.37 4.50 -4.31
C LEU A 25 13.17 4.94 -5.77
N GLU A 26 12.40 4.20 -6.55
CA GLU A 26 12.01 4.61 -7.91
C GLU A 26 11.20 5.91 -7.92
N LEU A 27 10.25 6.04 -6.99
CA LEU A 27 9.47 7.26 -6.83
C LEU A 27 10.38 8.44 -6.47
N ALA A 28 11.29 8.26 -5.52
CA ALA A 28 12.24 9.27 -5.11
C ALA A 28 13.21 9.65 -6.27
N ALA A 29 13.68 8.67 -7.05
CA ALA A 29 14.52 8.90 -8.23
C ALA A 29 13.77 9.66 -9.36
N ALA A 30 12.44 9.55 -9.41
CA ALA A 30 11.56 10.34 -10.27
C ALA A 30 11.18 11.71 -9.65
N GLU A 31 11.91 12.14 -8.63
CA GLU A 31 11.70 13.41 -7.92
C GLU A 31 10.27 13.57 -7.34
N LEU A 32 9.65 12.45 -6.92
CA LEU A 32 8.43 12.53 -6.16
C LEU A 32 8.72 12.71 -4.67
N PRO A 33 7.94 13.55 -3.99
CA PRO A 33 8.04 13.73 -2.55
C PRO A 33 7.49 12.50 -1.81
N VAL A 34 8.35 11.55 -1.53
CA VAL A 34 8.03 10.27 -0.88
C VAL A 34 9.09 9.95 0.17
N ALA A 35 8.67 9.32 1.28
CA ALA A 35 9.60 8.75 2.24
C ALA A 35 10.18 7.45 1.69
N ALA A 36 11.34 7.52 1.03
CA ALA A 36 12.08 6.36 0.58
C ALA A 36 13.10 5.91 1.65
N PRO A 37 13.39 4.61 1.78
CA PRO A 37 14.33 4.10 2.75
C PRO A 37 15.76 4.56 2.44
N LEU A 38 16.55 4.76 3.49
CA LEU A 38 17.98 5.06 3.40
C LEU A 38 18.76 3.77 3.13
N GLU A 39 19.66 3.81 2.19
CA GLU A 39 20.62 2.74 1.95
C GLU A 39 21.82 2.90 2.88
N THR A 40 22.18 1.84 3.57
CA THR A 40 23.36 1.78 4.45
C THR A 40 24.10 0.47 4.21
N GLY A 41 25.36 0.55 3.80
CA GLY A 41 26.15 -0.63 3.45
C GLY A 41 25.62 -1.42 2.25
N GLY A 42 24.93 -0.77 1.32
CA GLY A 42 24.33 -1.40 0.14
C GLY A 42 22.97 -2.08 0.40
N GLU A 43 22.41 -1.92 1.59
CA GLU A 43 21.13 -2.52 1.97
C GLU A 43 20.16 -1.47 2.52
N THR A 44 18.87 -1.68 2.28
CA THR A 44 17.77 -0.87 2.83
C THR A 44 17.00 -1.58 3.93
N LEU A 45 17.07 -2.92 3.97
CA LEU A 45 16.46 -3.75 5.01
C LEU A 45 17.55 -4.30 5.93
N HIS A 46 17.49 -3.96 7.20
CA HIS A 46 18.46 -4.33 8.21
C HIS A 46 17.89 -5.33 9.20
N ARG A 47 18.80 -6.05 9.89
CA ARG A 47 18.47 -6.97 10.98
C ARG A 47 19.29 -6.64 12.21
N HIS A 48 18.64 -6.69 13.37
CA HIS A 48 19.31 -6.66 14.65
C HIS A 48 18.58 -7.62 15.62
N ALA A 49 19.27 -8.62 16.11
CA ALA A 49 18.67 -9.75 16.81
C ALA A 49 17.50 -10.36 15.96
N GLN A 50 16.31 -10.48 16.54
CA GLN A 50 15.13 -10.98 15.84
C GLN A 50 14.40 -9.90 15.01
N PHE A 51 14.78 -8.64 15.14
CA PHE A 51 14.04 -7.54 14.49
C PHE A 51 14.53 -7.26 13.07
N ARG A 52 13.59 -7.01 12.18
CA ARG A 52 13.81 -6.44 10.85
C ARG A 52 13.41 -4.99 10.87
N PHE A 53 14.23 -4.11 10.32
CA PHE A 53 13.94 -2.68 10.29
C PHE A 53 14.53 -2.00 9.05
N ALA A 54 14.00 -0.84 8.73
CA ALA A 54 14.55 0.08 7.74
C ALA A 54 14.65 1.49 8.33
N LEU A 55 15.54 2.29 7.78
CA LEU A 55 15.75 3.66 8.18
C LEU A 55 15.20 4.60 7.10
N PHE A 56 14.47 5.61 7.51
CA PHE A 56 13.87 6.60 6.61
C PHE A 56 14.29 8.01 7.00
N PRO A 57 14.37 8.95 6.04
CA PRO A 57 14.51 10.35 6.39
C PRO A 57 13.27 10.81 7.16
N CYS A 58 13.47 11.60 8.21
CA CYS A 58 12.36 12.19 8.95
C CYS A 58 11.82 13.39 8.17
N TRP A 59 10.72 13.19 7.46
CA TRP A 59 9.98 14.28 6.84
C TRP A 59 9.23 15.09 7.90
N ARG A 60 9.27 16.41 7.77
CA ARG A 60 8.47 17.31 8.60
C ARG A 60 7.27 17.80 7.79
N GLY A 61 6.11 17.85 8.42
CA GLY A 61 4.87 18.32 7.83
C GLY A 61 3.72 18.19 8.81
N SER A 62 2.60 18.76 8.47
CA SER A 62 1.31 18.62 9.16
C SER A 62 0.38 17.70 8.39
N ALA A 63 -0.76 17.38 8.96
CA ALA A 63 -1.85 16.78 8.21
C ALA A 63 -2.30 17.73 7.07
N PRO A 64 -2.66 17.20 5.89
CA PRO A 64 -3.07 18.05 4.77
C PRO A 64 -4.42 18.72 5.05
N GLU A 65 -4.47 20.03 4.81
CA GLU A 65 -5.70 20.83 4.78
C GLU A 65 -6.09 21.05 3.31
N LEU A 66 -7.13 20.36 2.84
CA LEU A 66 -7.51 20.34 1.42
C LEU A 66 -8.40 21.53 1.00
N ASP A 67 -8.74 22.40 1.92
CA ASP A 67 -9.59 23.58 1.65
C ASP A 67 -8.81 24.79 1.14
N GLY A 68 -7.48 24.74 1.21
CA GLY A 68 -6.61 25.76 0.63
C GLY A 68 -6.68 25.80 -0.90
N PRO A 69 -6.53 27.01 -1.51
CA PRO A 69 -6.54 27.16 -2.96
C PRO A 69 -5.48 26.28 -3.63
N GLY A 70 -5.89 25.42 -4.57
CA GLY A 70 -5.00 24.56 -5.34
C GLY A 70 -4.47 23.33 -4.60
N HIS A 71 -4.83 23.10 -3.32
CA HIS A 71 -4.30 21.98 -2.54
C HIS A 71 -4.76 20.63 -3.09
N ARG A 72 -6.04 20.51 -3.47
CA ARG A 72 -6.59 19.27 -4.06
C ARG A 72 -5.96 18.95 -5.41
N GLU A 73 -5.77 19.98 -6.23
CA GLU A 73 -5.11 19.84 -7.53
C GLU A 73 -3.65 19.44 -7.39
N LEU A 74 -2.94 20.01 -6.41
CA LEU A 74 -1.54 19.65 -6.16
C LEU A 74 -1.41 18.21 -5.66
N LEU A 75 -2.27 17.81 -4.72
CA LEU A 75 -2.32 16.43 -4.23
C LEU A 75 -2.64 15.45 -5.36
N GLY A 76 -3.70 15.72 -6.13
CA GLY A 76 -4.09 14.87 -7.26
C GLY A 76 -3.02 14.78 -8.35
N ARG A 77 -2.33 15.89 -8.65
CA ARG A 77 -1.20 15.89 -9.60
C ARG A 77 -0.03 15.06 -9.09
N THR A 78 0.29 15.15 -7.80
CA THR A 78 1.38 14.39 -7.20
C THR A 78 1.05 12.90 -7.17
N LEU A 79 -0.18 12.53 -6.81
CA LEU A 79 -0.66 11.16 -6.89
C LEU A 79 -0.66 10.63 -8.34
N GLY A 80 -1.08 11.43 -9.31
CA GLY A 80 -1.02 11.07 -10.72
C GLY A 80 0.42 10.78 -11.20
N ARG A 81 1.42 11.52 -10.70
CA ARG A 81 2.84 11.23 -10.97
C ARG A 81 3.29 9.91 -10.33
N LEU A 82 2.85 9.61 -9.09
CA LEU A 82 3.10 8.33 -8.43
C LEU A 82 2.54 7.18 -9.28
N HIS A 83 1.31 7.30 -9.75
CA HIS A 83 0.67 6.32 -10.64
C HIS A 83 1.41 6.18 -11.98
N ALA A 84 1.95 7.26 -12.54
CA ALA A 84 2.74 7.20 -13.78
C ALA A 84 4.00 6.34 -13.60
N VAL A 85 4.74 6.51 -12.49
CA VAL A 85 5.86 5.63 -12.12
C VAL A 85 5.37 4.21 -11.83
N GLY A 86 4.27 4.08 -11.08
CA GLY A 86 3.64 2.79 -10.78
C GLY A 86 3.28 1.98 -12.02
N ALA A 87 2.93 2.65 -13.11
CA ALA A 87 2.55 2.04 -14.39
C ALA A 87 3.72 1.47 -15.21
N THR A 88 4.97 1.75 -14.83
CA THR A 88 6.16 1.34 -15.61
C THR A 88 6.48 -0.14 -15.48
N ARG A 89 6.14 -0.76 -14.36
CA ARG A 89 6.34 -2.20 -14.11
C ARG A 89 5.30 -2.74 -13.13
N ARG A 90 5.24 -4.05 -12.96
CA ARG A 90 4.37 -4.73 -11.98
C ARG A 90 5.17 -5.17 -10.77
N VAL A 91 4.49 -5.40 -9.65
CA VAL A 91 5.07 -6.13 -8.51
C VAL A 91 5.24 -7.61 -8.84
N ALA A 92 6.26 -8.22 -8.26
CA ALA A 92 6.56 -9.65 -8.42
C ALA A 92 6.30 -10.45 -7.13
N GLN A 93 6.50 -9.81 -5.98
CA GLN A 93 6.39 -10.44 -4.66
C GLN A 93 5.15 -9.98 -3.88
N ARG A 94 4.73 -8.73 -4.12
CA ARG A 94 3.54 -8.14 -3.50
C ARG A 94 2.26 -8.62 -4.20
N THR A 95 1.15 -8.52 -3.49
CA THR A 95 -0.15 -8.96 -3.99
C THR A 95 -0.73 -8.01 -5.03
N SER A 96 -1.77 -8.48 -5.72
CA SER A 96 -2.60 -7.64 -6.60
C SER A 96 -4.03 -7.61 -6.08
N ILE A 97 -4.72 -6.48 -6.25
CA ILE A 97 -6.14 -6.40 -5.92
C ILE A 97 -6.94 -7.26 -6.89
N SER A 98 -7.67 -8.21 -6.34
CA SER A 98 -8.60 -9.05 -7.08
C SER A 98 -9.69 -9.58 -6.16
N ALA A 99 -10.83 -9.94 -6.72
CA ALA A 99 -11.92 -10.60 -5.99
C ALA A 99 -11.45 -11.91 -5.33
N TRP A 100 -10.45 -12.58 -5.91
CA TRP A 100 -9.84 -13.75 -5.32
C TRP A 100 -9.04 -13.46 -4.06
N GLN A 101 -8.06 -12.56 -4.14
CA GLN A 101 -7.12 -12.33 -3.03
C GLN A 101 -7.77 -11.59 -1.87
N TYR A 102 -8.51 -10.52 -2.13
CA TYR A 102 -9.14 -9.70 -1.10
C TYR A 102 -10.54 -10.19 -0.69
N GLY A 103 -11.17 -11.01 -1.51
CA GLY A 103 -12.48 -11.62 -1.21
C GLY A 103 -12.35 -13.09 -0.82
N ALA A 104 -12.29 -13.97 -1.79
CA ALA A 104 -12.40 -15.42 -1.58
C ALA A 104 -11.29 -16.02 -0.71
N GLN A 105 -10.05 -15.59 -0.90
CA GLN A 105 -8.90 -16.08 -0.11
C GLN A 105 -8.97 -15.59 1.33
N ALA A 106 -9.21 -14.29 1.54
CA ALA A 106 -9.33 -13.71 2.88
C ALA A 106 -10.49 -14.36 3.67
N ARG A 107 -11.65 -14.54 3.02
CA ARG A 107 -12.79 -15.27 3.58
C ARG A 107 -12.42 -16.69 4.01
N ARG A 108 -11.75 -17.45 3.14
CA ARG A 108 -11.32 -18.84 3.44
C ARG A 108 -10.37 -18.88 4.64
N GLN A 109 -9.39 -17.98 4.68
CA GLN A 109 -8.44 -17.90 5.79
C GLN A 109 -9.12 -17.58 7.11
N LEU A 110 -10.05 -16.62 7.12
CA LEU A 110 -10.76 -16.22 8.32
C LEU A 110 -11.66 -17.35 8.86
N LEU A 111 -12.41 -18.02 7.97
CA LEU A 111 -13.24 -19.19 8.36
C LEU A 111 -12.40 -20.35 8.91
N ALA A 112 -11.20 -20.56 8.38
CA ALA A 112 -10.28 -21.62 8.83
C ALA A 112 -9.50 -21.26 10.09
N SER A 113 -9.41 -19.98 10.45
CA SER A 113 -8.55 -19.51 11.56
C SER A 113 -9.09 -19.81 12.95
N GLY A 114 -10.38 -20.12 13.08
CA GLY A 114 -11.06 -20.24 14.38
C GLY A 114 -11.19 -18.93 15.16
N SER A 115 -10.90 -17.78 14.53
CA SER A 115 -10.94 -16.47 15.17
C SER A 115 -12.34 -15.87 15.28
N LEU A 116 -13.31 -16.42 14.54
CA LEU A 116 -14.69 -15.98 14.61
C LEU A 116 -15.41 -16.66 15.78
N PRO A 117 -16.19 -15.92 16.58
CA PRO A 117 -17.08 -16.53 17.57
C PRO A 117 -18.07 -17.49 16.91
N ASP A 118 -18.34 -18.65 17.53
CA ASP A 118 -19.25 -19.67 16.99
C ASP A 118 -20.63 -19.11 16.59
N SER A 119 -21.13 -18.15 17.39
CA SER A 119 -22.44 -17.52 17.16
C SER A 119 -22.55 -16.73 15.85
N VAL A 120 -21.41 -16.38 15.19
CA VAL A 120 -21.43 -15.57 13.95
C VAL A 120 -20.84 -16.31 12.76
N VAL A 121 -20.19 -17.46 12.94
CA VAL A 121 -19.48 -18.20 11.88
C VAL A 121 -20.42 -18.49 10.69
N GLU A 122 -21.60 -19.08 10.96
CA GLU A 122 -22.55 -19.45 9.92
C GLU A 122 -23.05 -18.23 9.15
N LYS A 123 -23.46 -17.18 9.88
CA LYS A 123 -23.95 -15.95 9.24
C LYS A 123 -22.87 -15.23 8.44
N TYR A 124 -21.64 -15.20 8.96
CA TYR A 124 -20.49 -14.66 8.22
C TYR A 124 -20.21 -15.47 6.95
N ALA A 125 -20.25 -16.81 7.04
CA ALA A 125 -20.01 -17.67 5.88
C ALA A 125 -21.04 -17.44 4.77
N GLU A 126 -22.34 -17.33 5.14
CA GLU A 126 -23.43 -17.04 4.21
C GLU A 126 -23.27 -15.67 3.54
N VAL A 127 -23.20 -14.60 4.33
CA VAL A 127 -23.16 -13.22 3.82
C VAL A 127 -21.91 -12.96 3.01
N SER A 128 -20.74 -13.40 3.50
CA SER A 128 -19.48 -13.20 2.80
C SER A 128 -19.39 -13.97 1.48
N GLN A 129 -20.08 -15.11 1.36
CA GLN A 129 -20.18 -15.85 0.09
C GLN A 129 -20.89 -14.99 -0.98
N VAL A 130 -22.07 -14.48 -0.63
CA VAL A 130 -22.87 -13.63 -1.53
C VAL A 130 -22.08 -12.37 -1.95
N LEU A 131 -21.39 -11.73 -1.00
CA LEU A 131 -20.57 -10.55 -1.29
C LEU A 131 -19.42 -10.87 -2.25
N VAL A 132 -18.67 -11.95 -2.01
CA VAL A 132 -17.56 -12.35 -2.88
C VAL A 132 -18.03 -12.69 -4.29
N GLU A 133 -19.16 -13.37 -4.43
CA GLU A 133 -19.77 -13.68 -5.73
C GLU A 133 -20.22 -12.42 -6.46
N SER A 134 -20.84 -11.48 -5.75
CA SER A 134 -21.27 -10.20 -6.32
C SER A 134 -20.08 -9.36 -6.79
N VAL A 135 -19.02 -9.26 -5.98
CA VAL A 135 -17.78 -8.55 -6.35
C VAL A 135 -17.12 -9.21 -7.57
N ARG A 136 -17.08 -10.55 -7.61
CA ARG A 136 -16.54 -11.28 -8.76
C ARG A 136 -17.32 -10.97 -10.03
N ALA A 137 -18.64 -11.03 -9.98
CA ALA A 137 -19.50 -10.73 -11.13
C ALA A 137 -19.33 -9.29 -11.64
N LEU A 138 -19.23 -8.32 -10.72
CA LEU A 138 -18.95 -6.93 -11.07
C LEU A 138 -17.56 -6.78 -11.71
N TRP A 139 -16.55 -7.43 -11.16
CA TRP A 139 -15.19 -7.39 -11.70
C TRP A 139 -15.12 -7.98 -13.12
N GLU A 140 -15.81 -9.10 -13.35
CA GLU A 140 -15.93 -9.72 -14.67
C GLU A 140 -16.69 -8.82 -15.68
N SER A 141 -17.73 -8.11 -15.22
CA SER A 141 -18.52 -7.21 -16.08
C SER A 141 -17.75 -5.97 -16.54
N ILE A 142 -16.79 -5.49 -15.74
CA ILE A 142 -15.95 -4.33 -16.08
C ILE A 142 -14.93 -4.70 -17.16
N GLY A 143 -14.59 -5.99 -17.30
CA GLY A 143 -13.57 -6.46 -18.23
C GLY A 143 -12.14 -6.16 -17.76
N SER A 144 -11.23 -5.87 -18.69
CA SER A 144 -9.83 -5.62 -18.35
C SER A 144 -9.62 -4.22 -17.80
N VAL A 145 -9.25 -4.12 -16.52
CA VAL A 145 -8.84 -2.86 -15.87
C VAL A 145 -7.33 -2.78 -15.84
N ARG A 146 -6.79 -1.63 -16.23
CA ARG A 146 -5.34 -1.38 -16.15
C ARG A 146 -4.87 -1.49 -14.70
N GLN A 147 -3.90 -2.36 -14.48
CA GLN A 147 -3.28 -2.61 -13.17
C GLN A 147 -1.92 -1.92 -13.12
N ILE A 148 -1.68 -1.14 -12.08
CA ILE A 148 -0.43 -0.41 -11.84
C ILE A 148 0.03 -0.65 -10.39
N ARG A 149 1.27 -0.33 -10.07
CA ARG A 149 1.70 -0.28 -8.66
C ARG A 149 1.08 0.95 -8.01
N LEU A 150 0.54 0.76 -6.83
CA LEU A 150 -0.18 1.74 -6.02
C LEU A 150 0.54 1.97 -4.70
N HIS A 151 0.22 3.08 -4.04
CA HIS A 151 0.52 3.28 -2.63
C HIS A 151 -0.17 2.18 -1.79
N GLY A 152 -1.42 1.88 -2.10
CA GLY A 152 -2.23 0.80 -1.53
C GLY A 152 -2.99 1.17 -0.27
N ASP A 153 -2.55 2.21 0.45
CA ASP A 153 -3.23 2.78 1.62
C ASP A 153 -3.15 4.32 1.58
N CYS A 154 -3.55 4.91 0.45
CA CYS A 154 -3.39 6.32 0.15
C CYS A 154 -4.50 7.17 0.79
N HIS A 155 -4.52 7.25 2.10
CA HIS A 155 -5.40 8.15 2.84
C HIS A 155 -4.64 9.37 3.37
N LEU A 156 -5.35 10.43 3.79
CA LEU A 156 -4.73 11.69 4.24
C LEU A 156 -3.79 11.53 5.44
N GLY A 157 -3.94 10.48 6.25
CA GLY A 157 -3.02 10.15 7.35
C GLY A 157 -1.64 9.69 6.88
N ASN A 158 -1.53 9.24 5.62
CA ASN A 158 -0.28 8.84 4.97
C ASN A 158 0.25 9.93 4.03
N VAL A 159 -0.23 11.15 4.17
CA VAL A 159 0.27 12.34 3.47
C VAL A 159 0.68 13.39 4.49
N LEU A 160 1.93 13.81 4.44
CA LEU A 160 2.40 14.98 5.18
C LEU A 160 2.36 16.19 4.25
N TRP A 161 2.00 17.35 4.79
CA TRP A 161 2.01 18.60 4.04
C TRP A 161 3.05 19.56 4.59
N ASN A 162 3.95 20.04 3.73
CA ASN A 162 4.96 21.03 4.07
C ASN A 162 4.95 22.21 3.08
N ALA A 163 5.93 23.12 3.16
CA ALA A 163 6.01 24.28 2.28
C ALA A 163 6.17 23.94 0.78
N GLN A 164 6.61 22.73 0.44
CA GLN A 164 6.75 22.24 -0.93
C GLN A 164 5.52 21.46 -1.42
N GLY A 165 4.56 21.20 -0.55
CA GLY A 165 3.34 20.46 -0.85
C GLY A 165 3.27 19.07 -0.19
N PRO A 166 2.52 18.13 -0.79
CA PRO A 166 2.28 16.81 -0.22
C PRO A 166 3.53 15.92 -0.32
N VAL A 167 3.81 15.15 0.74
CA VAL A 167 4.81 14.09 0.81
C VAL A 167 4.11 12.80 1.18
N PHE A 168 4.21 11.76 0.35
CA PHE A 168 3.65 10.45 0.64
C PHE A 168 4.57 9.66 1.57
N VAL A 169 3.98 9.05 2.59
CA VAL A 169 4.69 8.23 3.58
C VAL A 169 4.00 6.88 3.70
N ASP A 170 4.72 5.88 4.23
CA ASP A 170 4.19 4.56 4.55
C ASP A 170 3.63 3.77 3.36
N LEU A 171 4.52 3.41 2.43
CA LEU A 171 4.18 2.53 1.31
C LEU A 171 4.09 1.04 1.72
N ASP A 172 3.92 0.72 3.00
CA ASP A 172 3.92 -0.65 3.53
C ASP A 172 2.86 -1.56 2.88
N ASP A 173 1.77 -0.99 2.42
CA ASP A 173 0.68 -1.68 1.75
C ASP A 173 0.72 -1.57 0.21
N CYS A 174 1.85 -1.12 -0.37
CA CYS A 174 1.98 -1.02 -1.81
C CYS A 174 1.70 -2.36 -2.50
N LEU A 175 0.97 -2.32 -3.61
CA LEU A 175 0.46 -3.49 -4.31
C LEU A 175 0.19 -3.16 -5.79
N THR A 176 -0.26 -4.14 -6.55
CA THR A 176 -0.78 -3.90 -7.91
C THR A 176 -2.31 -3.82 -7.88
N GLY A 177 -2.86 -2.78 -8.47
CA GLY A 177 -4.31 -2.57 -8.53
C GLY A 177 -4.73 -1.51 -9.54
N PRO A 178 -6.05 -1.27 -9.68
CA PRO A 178 -6.57 -0.15 -10.44
C PRO A 178 -6.30 1.16 -9.72
N ALA A 179 -5.95 2.23 -10.47
CA ALA A 179 -5.58 3.52 -9.91
C ALA A 179 -6.63 4.14 -8.97
N VAL A 180 -7.89 3.79 -9.15
CA VAL A 180 -9.01 4.28 -8.32
C VAL A 180 -8.95 3.80 -6.87
N GLN A 181 -8.09 2.83 -6.55
CA GLN A 181 -7.91 2.34 -5.18
C GLN A 181 -7.20 3.37 -4.29
N ASP A 182 -6.25 4.13 -4.80
CA ASP A 182 -5.59 5.23 -4.11
C ASP A 182 -6.42 6.51 -4.19
#